data_7abc20c1ef1d8b999b623b2ac573c1e2
#
_entry.id   7abc20c1ef1d8b999b623b2ac573c1e2
#
_cell.length_a   1.000
_cell.length_b   1.000
_cell.length_c   1.000
_cell.angle_alpha   90.00
_cell.angle_beta   90.00
_cell.angle_gamma   90.00
#
_symmetry.space_group_name_H-M   'P 1'
#
loop_
_entity.id
_entity.type
_entity.pdbx_description
1 polymer ?
#
loop_
_entity_poly.entity_id
_entity_poly.type
_entity_poly.pdbx_seq_one_letter_code
_entity_poly.pdbx_strand_id
1 'polypeptide(L)'
;MEYLKRQVEARQQAWHAAKALLDHAAAEGRDLSAEEQEQYDRINADIDMRSQRIEDLQAAEARAKDIEASLMDAPEVRASVAARGGSDFDMVRKLVAGEIRSYTFEQRDLNTVDDSSVVPQTFYAVLQEKLQTVGPMLDGNIVTLLNTTSGEDIKVPVEASRPLGTAIAEATAITALDPTFSTITLKSQKVAVLTKVSRELLTDSGIDVVSYLGRTLGTSVGIRTNNLLTVGTGTTVPNGIVTAAGSGVTGGTSVSGAFTADNLIDLAHSVDGAYVRLGGAFMMRRASMGALRKLKDNAGQYLYVPAATVGMADSFAGYPVVENPDVPAIATGARSVLFGWHGSYHVRQVGGIEVARSDDAYFAEDEVGFRVTIRVWGDLGQSDAVKYFIGNAA
;
A
#
# COMPACT_ATOMS: atom_id res chain seq x y z
N MET A 1 -27.57 -1.67 -20.96
CA MET A 1 -27.65 -1.63 -22.43
C MET A 1 -27.77 -3.04 -23.05
N GLU A 2 -26.91 -4.01 -22.74
CA GLU A 2 -26.95 -5.35 -23.38
C GLU A 2 -28.19 -6.17 -22.99
N TYR A 3 -28.63 -6.08 -21.73
CA TYR A 3 -29.82 -6.74 -21.25
C TYR A 3 -31.12 -6.19 -21.90
N LEU A 4 -31.23 -4.88 -22.08
CA LEU A 4 -32.34 -4.23 -22.77
C LEU A 4 -32.42 -4.72 -24.22
N LYS A 5 -31.30 -4.80 -24.94
CA LYS A 5 -31.25 -5.32 -26.32
C LYS A 5 -31.76 -6.74 -26.38
N ARG A 6 -31.35 -7.63 -25.48
CA ARG A 6 -31.84 -9.02 -25.41
C ARG A 6 -33.34 -9.12 -25.18
N GLN A 7 -33.91 -8.23 -24.34
CA GLN A 7 -35.36 -8.21 -24.12
C GLN A 7 -36.13 -7.73 -25.35
N VAL A 8 -35.63 -6.74 -26.07
CA VAL A 8 -36.22 -6.26 -27.33
C VAL A 8 -36.15 -7.34 -28.41
N GLU A 9 -35.03 -8.01 -28.59
CA GLU A 9 -34.89 -9.11 -29.56
C GLU A 9 -35.80 -10.29 -29.23
N ALA A 10 -35.91 -10.68 -27.96
CA ALA A 10 -36.80 -11.76 -27.54
C ALA A 10 -38.27 -11.40 -27.74
N ARG A 11 -38.70 -10.14 -27.53
CA ARG A 11 -40.03 -9.66 -27.85
C ARG A 11 -40.33 -9.73 -29.36
N GLN A 12 -39.36 -9.33 -30.20
CA GLN A 12 -39.51 -9.44 -31.67
C GLN A 12 -39.65 -10.89 -32.11
N GLN A 13 -38.89 -11.82 -31.54
CA GLN A 13 -39.00 -13.24 -31.84
C GLN A 13 -40.38 -13.78 -31.45
N ALA A 14 -40.88 -13.43 -30.26
CA ALA A 14 -42.24 -13.82 -29.83
C ALA A 14 -43.33 -13.27 -30.77
N TRP A 15 -43.20 -12.01 -31.20
CA TRP A 15 -44.12 -11.40 -32.16
C TRP A 15 -44.13 -12.14 -33.51
N HIS A 16 -42.94 -12.50 -34.04
CA HIS A 16 -42.85 -13.30 -35.27
C HIS A 16 -43.49 -14.67 -35.12
N ALA A 17 -43.37 -15.30 -33.96
CA ALA A 17 -44.02 -16.60 -33.69
C ALA A 17 -45.57 -16.47 -33.64
N ALA A 18 -46.08 -15.42 -32.99
CA ALA A 18 -47.51 -15.14 -32.94
C ALA A 18 -48.10 -14.88 -34.34
N LYS A 19 -47.35 -14.08 -35.14
CA LYS A 19 -47.74 -13.77 -36.51
C LYS A 19 -47.74 -15.02 -37.40
N ALA A 20 -46.76 -15.91 -37.28
CA ALA A 20 -46.70 -17.16 -38.06
C ALA A 20 -47.91 -18.06 -37.83
N LEU A 21 -48.43 -18.14 -36.59
CA LEU A 21 -49.62 -18.90 -36.26
C LEU A 21 -50.88 -18.33 -36.97
N LEU A 22 -51.02 -16.99 -36.99
CA LEU A 22 -52.13 -16.31 -37.69
C LEU A 22 -52.02 -16.46 -39.21
N ASP A 23 -50.82 -16.30 -39.77
CA ASP A 23 -50.58 -16.43 -41.21
C ASP A 23 -50.85 -17.87 -41.68
N HIS A 24 -50.55 -18.90 -40.85
CA HIS A 24 -50.84 -20.30 -41.15
C HIS A 24 -52.33 -20.58 -41.18
N ALA A 25 -53.06 -20.12 -40.18
CA ALA A 25 -54.53 -20.29 -40.13
C ALA A 25 -55.23 -19.55 -41.30
N ALA A 26 -54.75 -18.34 -41.64
CA ALA A 26 -55.25 -17.56 -42.74
C ALA A 26 -54.98 -18.23 -44.11
N ALA A 27 -53.84 -18.87 -44.31
CA ALA A 27 -53.46 -19.59 -45.52
C ALA A 27 -54.36 -20.83 -45.76
N GLU A 28 -54.82 -21.46 -44.66
CA GLU A 28 -55.75 -22.59 -44.71
C GLU A 28 -57.24 -22.18 -44.75
N GLY A 29 -57.51 -20.88 -44.67
CA GLY A 29 -58.88 -20.32 -44.74
C GLY A 29 -59.78 -20.76 -43.57
N ARG A 30 -59.19 -21.03 -42.40
CA ARG A 30 -59.85 -21.48 -41.17
C ARG A 30 -59.52 -20.55 -39.98
N ASP A 31 -60.37 -20.58 -38.97
CA ASP A 31 -60.04 -19.97 -37.68
C ASP A 31 -59.02 -20.81 -36.93
N LEU A 32 -58.34 -20.20 -35.97
CA LEU A 32 -57.39 -20.87 -35.10
C LEU A 32 -58.09 -22.06 -34.37
N SER A 33 -57.42 -23.21 -34.31
CA SER A 33 -57.88 -24.30 -33.46
C SER A 33 -57.74 -23.94 -31.97
N ALA A 34 -58.43 -24.68 -31.10
CA ALA A 34 -58.36 -24.42 -29.66
C ALA A 34 -56.93 -24.49 -29.07
N GLU A 35 -56.09 -25.38 -29.62
CA GLU A 35 -54.68 -25.52 -29.23
C GLU A 35 -53.82 -24.36 -29.76
N GLU A 36 -54.06 -23.92 -31.00
CA GLU A 36 -53.37 -22.76 -31.60
C GLU A 36 -53.78 -21.47 -30.94
N GLN A 37 -55.04 -21.34 -30.53
CA GLN A 37 -55.52 -20.20 -29.76
C GLN A 37 -54.84 -20.11 -28.37
N GLU A 38 -54.71 -21.24 -27.69
CA GLU A 38 -54.00 -21.27 -26.39
C GLU A 38 -52.51 -20.91 -26.54
N GLN A 39 -51.86 -21.37 -27.60
CA GLN A 39 -50.47 -21.00 -27.89
C GLN A 39 -50.35 -19.50 -28.22
N TYR A 40 -51.25 -18.96 -29.02
CA TYR A 40 -51.30 -17.55 -29.36
C TYR A 40 -51.48 -16.67 -28.12
N ASP A 41 -52.39 -17.04 -27.23
CA ASP A 41 -52.65 -16.29 -26.00
C ASP A 41 -51.44 -16.32 -25.03
N ARG A 42 -50.74 -17.47 -24.96
CA ARG A 42 -49.48 -17.56 -24.16
C ARG A 42 -48.37 -16.66 -24.73
N ILE A 43 -48.21 -16.63 -26.06
CA ILE A 43 -47.19 -15.79 -26.71
C ILE A 43 -47.53 -14.31 -26.51
N ASN A 44 -48.79 -13.91 -26.62
CA ASN A 44 -49.20 -12.53 -26.35
C ASN A 44 -48.98 -12.13 -24.91
N ALA A 45 -49.25 -12.99 -23.93
CA ALA A 45 -48.94 -12.72 -22.53
C ALA A 45 -47.43 -12.56 -22.28
N ASP A 46 -46.58 -13.32 -22.98
CA ASP A 46 -45.11 -13.13 -22.91
C ASP A 46 -44.65 -11.81 -23.57
N ILE A 47 -45.26 -11.39 -24.69
CA ILE A 47 -45.00 -10.11 -25.33
C ILE A 47 -45.38 -8.96 -24.40
N ASP A 48 -46.52 -9.03 -23.72
CA ASP A 48 -46.97 -7.99 -22.79
C ASP A 48 -46.04 -7.88 -21.57
N MET A 49 -45.66 -9.00 -20.97
CA MET A 49 -44.69 -9.01 -19.86
C MET A 49 -43.35 -8.43 -20.26
N ARG A 50 -42.83 -8.75 -21.44
CA ARG A 50 -41.57 -8.23 -21.95
C ARG A 50 -41.66 -6.72 -22.26
N SER A 51 -42.81 -6.27 -22.81
CA SER A 51 -43.05 -4.85 -23.09
C SER A 51 -43.03 -4.01 -21.82
N GLN A 52 -43.73 -4.47 -20.80
CA GLN A 52 -43.76 -3.82 -19.50
C GLN A 52 -42.37 -3.76 -18.85
N ARG A 53 -41.58 -4.83 -18.96
CA ARG A 53 -40.21 -4.88 -18.46
C ARG A 53 -39.27 -3.93 -19.21
N ILE A 54 -39.47 -3.77 -20.53
CA ILE A 54 -38.69 -2.82 -21.34
C ILE A 54 -39.02 -1.38 -20.93
N GLU A 55 -40.29 -1.04 -20.71
CA GLU A 55 -40.73 0.26 -20.23
C GLU A 55 -40.16 0.60 -18.85
N ASP A 56 -40.18 -0.35 -17.92
CA ASP A 56 -39.61 -0.19 -16.58
C ASP A 56 -38.09 0.06 -16.62
N LEU A 57 -37.37 -0.65 -17.48
CA LEU A 57 -35.93 -0.46 -17.67
C LEU A 57 -35.62 0.90 -18.30
N GLN A 58 -36.39 1.33 -19.29
CA GLN A 58 -36.22 2.65 -19.91
C GLN A 58 -36.54 3.79 -18.94
N ALA A 59 -37.57 3.62 -18.11
CA ALA A 59 -37.91 4.58 -17.05
C ALA A 59 -36.85 4.63 -15.95
N ALA A 60 -36.21 3.51 -15.64
CA ALA A 60 -35.08 3.47 -14.69
C ALA A 60 -33.82 4.15 -15.27
N GLU A 61 -33.52 3.93 -16.56
CA GLU A 61 -32.42 4.63 -17.23
C GLU A 61 -32.66 6.14 -17.35
N ALA A 62 -33.89 6.56 -17.62
CA ALA A 62 -34.24 7.98 -17.67
C ALA A 62 -34.07 8.63 -16.30
N ARG A 63 -34.57 7.99 -15.23
CA ARG A 63 -34.38 8.46 -13.84
C ARG A 63 -32.91 8.53 -13.44
N ALA A 64 -32.10 7.56 -13.82
CA ALA A 64 -30.67 7.59 -13.57
C ALA A 64 -29.98 8.78 -14.27
N LYS A 65 -30.34 9.07 -15.53
CA LYS A 65 -29.83 10.24 -16.26
C LYS A 65 -30.27 11.56 -15.66
N ASP A 66 -31.51 11.67 -15.19
CA ASP A 66 -32.02 12.88 -14.54
C ASP A 66 -31.31 13.12 -13.18
N ILE A 67 -31.04 12.07 -12.43
CA ILE A 67 -30.25 12.16 -11.19
C ILE A 67 -28.81 12.59 -11.50
N GLU A 68 -28.19 11.99 -12.51
CA GLU A 68 -26.85 12.35 -12.95
C GLU A 68 -26.78 13.81 -13.42
N ALA A 69 -27.76 14.26 -14.20
CA ALA A 69 -27.86 15.65 -14.66
C ALA A 69 -28.08 16.62 -13.48
N SER A 70 -28.93 16.27 -12.52
CA SER A 70 -29.19 17.11 -11.34
C SER A 70 -27.99 17.19 -10.40
N LEU A 71 -27.21 16.10 -10.26
CA LEU A 71 -25.96 16.10 -9.51
C LEU A 71 -24.89 16.96 -10.19
N MET A 72 -24.82 16.93 -11.53
CA MET A 72 -23.88 17.75 -12.30
C MET A 72 -24.24 19.24 -12.30
N ASP A 73 -25.51 19.61 -12.06
CA ASP A 73 -25.96 21.00 -12.04
C ASP A 73 -25.82 21.67 -10.65
N ALA A 74 -25.58 20.90 -9.59
CA ALA A 74 -25.33 21.45 -8.27
C ALA A 74 -24.00 22.22 -8.23
N PRO A 75 -24.01 23.53 -7.84
CA PRO A 75 -22.79 24.36 -7.85
C PRO A 75 -21.69 23.82 -6.95
N GLU A 76 -22.05 23.13 -5.84
CA GLU A 76 -21.10 22.48 -4.96
C GLU A 76 -20.41 21.26 -5.61
N VAL A 77 -21.13 20.52 -6.45
CA VAL A 77 -20.58 19.38 -7.19
C VAL A 77 -19.71 19.87 -8.36
N ARG A 78 -20.12 20.95 -9.05
CA ARG A 78 -19.26 21.60 -10.06
C ARG A 78 -17.97 22.13 -9.44
N ALA A 79 -18.03 22.76 -8.28
CA ALA A 79 -16.83 23.21 -7.56
C ALA A 79 -15.96 22.03 -7.10
N SER A 80 -16.56 20.93 -6.63
CA SER A 80 -15.84 19.74 -6.21
C SER A 80 -15.26 18.92 -7.38
N VAL A 81 -15.94 18.89 -8.53
CA VAL A 81 -15.45 18.25 -9.78
C VAL A 81 -14.38 19.11 -10.44
N ALA A 82 -14.53 20.44 -10.44
CA ALA A 82 -13.49 21.35 -10.92
C ALA A 82 -12.26 21.38 -9.99
N ALA A 83 -12.45 21.22 -8.67
CA ALA A 83 -11.37 21.06 -7.69
C ALA A 83 -10.75 19.63 -7.68
N ARG A 84 -11.49 18.64 -8.17
CA ARG A 84 -11.01 17.26 -8.42
C ARG A 84 -10.38 17.12 -9.81
N GLY A 85 -9.74 18.18 -10.31
CA GLY A 85 -9.05 18.15 -11.62
C GLY A 85 -8.50 16.76 -11.93
N GLY A 86 -8.68 16.28 -13.14
CA GLY A 86 -8.49 14.95 -13.71
C GLY A 86 -7.77 13.92 -12.84
N SER A 87 -8.11 12.65 -12.95
CA SER A 87 -7.48 11.60 -12.14
C SER A 87 -5.96 11.75 -12.22
N ASP A 88 -5.23 11.44 -11.15
CA ASP A 88 -3.76 11.49 -11.11
C ASP A 88 -3.13 10.76 -12.31
N PHE A 89 -3.84 9.75 -12.82
CA PHE A 89 -3.48 9.04 -14.05
C PHE A 89 -3.55 9.93 -15.29
N ASP A 90 -4.59 10.78 -15.43
CA ASP A 90 -4.70 11.73 -16.53
C ASP A 90 -3.61 12.80 -16.44
N MET A 91 -3.23 13.21 -15.23
CA MET A 91 -2.12 14.16 -15.02
C MET A 91 -0.77 13.54 -15.39
N VAL A 92 -0.55 12.27 -15.04
CA VAL A 92 0.66 11.54 -15.47
C VAL A 92 0.63 11.31 -16.98
N ARG A 93 -0.53 11.00 -17.57
CA ARG A 93 -0.67 10.88 -19.03
C ARG A 93 -0.34 12.18 -19.74
N LYS A 94 -0.81 13.32 -19.22
CA LYS A 94 -0.45 14.66 -19.69
C LYS A 94 1.04 14.97 -19.51
N LEU A 95 1.64 14.51 -18.42
CA LEU A 95 3.09 14.61 -18.21
C LEU A 95 3.86 13.79 -19.24
N VAL A 96 3.43 12.54 -19.50
CA VAL A 96 4.05 11.66 -20.52
C VAL A 96 3.83 12.21 -21.92
N ALA A 97 2.66 12.83 -22.20
CA ALA A 97 2.39 13.52 -23.47
C ALA A 97 3.14 14.85 -23.64
N GLY A 98 3.74 15.39 -22.57
CA GLY A 98 4.45 16.68 -22.60
C GLY A 98 3.59 17.92 -22.44
N GLU A 99 2.32 17.75 -22.08
CA GLU A 99 1.41 18.88 -21.85
C GLU A 99 1.71 19.61 -20.54
N ILE A 100 2.27 18.91 -19.55
CA ILE A 100 2.75 19.47 -18.29
C ILE A 100 4.18 19.01 -18.03
N ARG A 101 4.99 19.83 -17.31
CA ARG A 101 6.41 19.55 -17.05
C ARG A 101 6.67 18.83 -15.73
N SER A 102 5.80 19.01 -14.75
CA SER A 102 5.91 18.36 -13.44
C SER A 102 4.55 18.21 -12.78
N TYR A 103 4.41 17.22 -11.93
CA TYR A 103 3.23 17.01 -11.09
C TYR A 103 3.67 16.44 -9.74
N THR A 104 3.07 16.94 -8.66
CA THR A 104 3.29 16.47 -7.29
C THR A 104 2.05 15.78 -6.78
N PHE A 105 2.19 14.51 -6.40
CA PHE A 105 1.11 13.74 -5.79
C PHE A 105 0.99 14.12 -4.32
N GLU A 106 -0.15 14.68 -3.92
CA GLU A 106 -0.48 14.90 -2.52
C GLU A 106 -1.02 13.60 -1.92
N GLN A 107 -0.54 13.28 -0.72
CA GLN A 107 -1.05 12.14 0.02
C GLN A 107 -2.44 12.48 0.56
N ARG A 108 -3.47 11.94 -0.06
CA ARG A 108 -4.86 12.02 0.41
C ARG A 108 -5.12 10.81 1.30
N ASP A 109 -5.74 11.06 2.46
CA ASP A 109 -6.23 9.98 3.32
C ASP A 109 -7.18 9.07 2.52
N LEU A 110 -6.83 7.78 2.42
CA LEU A 110 -7.61 6.74 1.76
C LEU A 110 -8.80 6.26 2.64
N ASN A 111 -9.29 7.09 3.55
CA ASN A 111 -10.44 6.79 4.40
C ASN A 111 -11.75 7.27 3.76
N THR A 112 -12.07 6.81 2.58
CA THR A 112 -13.46 6.77 2.14
C THR A 112 -13.81 5.32 1.82
N VAL A 113 -14.42 4.68 2.81
CA VAL A 113 -15.27 3.52 2.60
C VAL A 113 -16.45 4.00 1.75
N ASP A 114 -16.30 3.91 0.45
CA ASP A 114 -17.43 3.95 -0.47
C ASP A 114 -17.27 2.80 -1.46
N ASP A 115 -18.11 1.84 -1.19
CA ASP A 115 -18.43 0.67 -1.96
C ASP A 115 -18.97 1.13 -3.30
N SER A 116 -18.19 1.06 -4.34
CA SER A 116 -18.62 0.68 -5.68
C SER A 116 -17.51 0.84 -6.73
N SER A 117 -17.29 -0.28 -7.41
CA SER A 117 -16.82 -0.37 -8.80
C SER A 117 -15.46 0.26 -9.11
N VAL A 118 -14.49 -0.65 -9.30
CA VAL A 118 -13.40 -0.52 -10.28
C VAL A 118 -13.00 0.93 -10.54
N VAL A 119 -12.48 1.59 -9.53
CA VAL A 119 -11.69 2.81 -9.74
C VAL A 119 -10.41 2.33 -10.42
N PRO A 120 -10.08 2.83 -11.64
CA PRO A 120 -8.78 2.56 -12.23
C PRO A 120 -7.74 2.96 -11.20
N GLN A 121 -6.86 2.03 -10.81
CA GLN A 121 -5.79 2.33 -9.85
C GLN A 121 -5.04 3.54 -10.39
N THR A 122 -5.08 4.65 -9.65
CA THR A 122 -4.35 5.85 -10.06
C THR A 122 -2.86 5.53 -10.10
N PHE A 123 -2.10 6.17 -10.97
CA PHE A 123 -0.64 6.00 -11.04
C PHE A 123 0.01 6.09 -9.65
N TYR A 124 -0.47 7.01 -8.81
CA TYR A 124 -0.03 7.17 -7.43
C TYR A 124 -0.28 5.92 -6.58
N ALA A 125 -1.46 5.30 -6.68
CA ALA A 125 -1.78 4.08 -5.94
C ALA A 125 -0.84 2.92 -6.35
N VAL A 126 -0.58 2.76 -7.66
CA VAL A 126 0.38 1.77 -8.17
C VAL A 126 1.79 2.04 -7.66
N LEU A 127 2.21 3.30 -7.66
CA LEU A 127 3.53 3.71 -7.19
C LEU A 127 3.66 3.50 -5.69
N GLN A 128 2.63 3.87 -4.90
CA GLN A 128 2.60 3.67 -3.45
C GLN A 128 2.53 2.17 -3.08
N GLU A 129 1.72 1.37 -3.78
CA GLU A 129 1.68 -0.08 -3.61
C GLU A 129 3.08 -0.70 -3.81
N LYS A 130 3.80 -0.25 -4.84
CA LYS A 130 5.16 -0.75 -5.11
C LYS A 130 6.17 -0.26 -4.06
N LEU A 131 6.03 0.97 -3.57
CA LEU A 131 6.86 1.47 -2.47
C LEU A 131 6.71 0.60 -1.21
N GLN A 132 5.47 0.26 -0.82
CA GLN A 132 5.20 -0.58 0.36
C GLN A 132 5.60 -2.04 0.14
N THR A 133 5.41 -2.57 -1.07
CA THR A 133 5.75 -3.97 -1.39
C THR A 133 7.25 -4.24 -1.31
N VAL A 134 8.09 -3.23 -1.54
CA VAL A 134 9.55 -3.39 -1.56
C VAL A 134 10.15 -3.55 -0.17
N GLY A 135 9.57 -2.91 0.86
CA GLY A 135 10.10 -3.03 2.21
C GLY A 135 9.17 -2.45 3.29
N PRO A 136 9.30 -2.94 4.52
CA PRO A 136 8.37 -2.65 5.62
C PRO A 136 8.52 -1.24 6.20
N MET A 137 9.60 -0.50 5.86
CA MET A 137 9.89 0.80 6.47
C MET A 137 9.02 1.96 5.96
N LEU A 138 8.11 1.70 5.01
CA LEU A 138 7.08 2.63 4.54
C LEU A 138 5.66 2.11 4.82
N ASP A 139 5.54 1.05 5.61
CA ASP A 139 4.24 0.53 6.04
C ASP A 139 3.84 1.14 7.39
N GLY A 140 2.74 1.90 7.40
CA GLY A 140 2.20 2.53 8.61
C GLY A 140 1.73 1.54 9.70
N ASN A 141 1.58 0.25 9.38
CA ASN A 141 1.28 -0.79 10.36
C ASN A 141 2.52 -1.21 11.16
N ILE A 142 3.72 -0.99 10.62
CA ILE A 142 4.99 -1.40 11.22
C ILE A 142 5.69 -0.22 11.87
N VAL A 143 5.72 0.94 11.18
CA VAL A 143 6.39 2.17 11.64
C VAL A 143 5.40 3.34 11.71
N THR A 144 5.72 4.37 12.49
CA THR A 144 4.89 5.57 12.58
C THR A 144 5.21 6.52 11.43
N LEU A 145 4.25 6.73 10.51
CA LEU A 145 4.40 7.66 9.39
C LEU A 145 3.90 9.06 9.76
N LEU A 146 4.74 10.07 9.53
CA LEU A 146 4.44 11.49 9.73
C LEU A 146 4.49 12.22 8.39
N ASN A 147 3.32 12.66 7.91
CA ASN A 147 3.21 13.40 6.67
C ASN A 147 3.20 14.90 6.95
N THR A 148 4.08 15.63 6.26
CA THR A 148 4.24 17.08 6.46
C THR A 148 4.33 17.79 5.12
N THR A 149 3.83 19.02 5.05
CA THR A 149 3.90 19.84 3.84
C THR A 149 5.19 20.68 3.78
N SER A 150 5.69 21.11 4.94
CA SER A 150 6.93 21.91 5.04
C SER A 150 8.17 21.02 5.13
N GLY A 151 9.27 21.46 4.53
CA GLY A 151 10.59 20.83 4.61
C GLY A 151 11.44 21.25 5.80
N GLU A 152 10.94 22.12 6.69
CA GLU A 152 11.65 22.54 7.91
C GLU A 152 11.87 21.39 8.88
N ASP A 153 12.95 21.42 9.63
CA ASP A 153 13.27 20.39 10.62
C ASP A 153 12.23 20.35 11.75
N ILE A 154 11.67 19.18 11.99
CA ILE A 154 10.70 18.98 13.07
C ILE A 154 11.38 18.32 14.25
N LYS A 155 11.23 18.94 15.41
CA LYS A 155 11.68 18.40 16.69
C LYS A 155 10.53 17.66 17.37
N VAL A 156 10.66 16.35 17.51
CA VAL A 156 9.70 15.52 18.23
C VAL A 156 10.23 15.25 19.64
N PRO A 157 9.54 15.72 20.70
CA PRO A 157 9.93 15.41 22.06
C PRO A 157 9.67 13.93 22.34
N VAL A 158 10.64 13.26 22.91
CA VAL A 158 10.56 11.86 23.33
C VAL A 158 10.91 11.79 24.81
N GLU A 159 10.14 11.03 25.58
CA GLU A 159 10.41 10.80 26.99
C GLU A 159 11.69 9.98 27.17
N ALA A 160 12.72 10.56 27.76
CA ALA A 160 14.00 9.91 27.99
C ALA A 160 14.01 9.10 29.29
N SER A 161 13.36 9.60 30.36
CA SER A 161 13.20 8.84 31.59
C SER A 161 11.90 9.20 32.30
N ARG A 162 11.32 8.21 32.97
CA ARG A 162 10.16 8.37 33.83
C ARG A 162 10.58 8.39 35.29
N PRO A 163 10.09 9.34 36.11
CA PRO A 163 10.24 9.25 37.54
C PRO A 163 9.46 8.02 38.06
N LEU A 164 10.12 7.20 38.82
CA LEU A 164 9.49 6.06 39.50
C LEU A 164 8.94 6.54 40.83
N GLY A 165 7.69 6.14 41.15
CA GLY A 165 7.12 6.39 42.46
C GLY A 165 7.93 5.70 43.56
N THR A 166 8.30 6.42 44.60
CA THR A 166 9.03 5.87 45.74
C THR A 166 8.05 5.55 46.88
N ALA A 167 8.15 4.39 47.45
CA ALA A 167 7.40 4.07 48.69
C ALA A 167 7.99 4.89 49.83
N ILE A 168 7.17 5.71 50.48
CA ILE A 168 7.61 6.65 51.51
C ILE A 168 6.94 6.28 52.83
N ALA A 169 7.71 6.28 53.93
CA ALA A 169 7.20 6.09 55.23
C ALA A 169 6.38 7.30 55.72
N GLU A 170 5.48 7.11 56.67
CA GLU A 170 4.67 8.16 57.28
C GLU A 170 5.56 9.30 57.79
N ALA A 171 5.15 10.56 57.55
CA ALA A 171 5.86 11.79 57.94
C ALA A 171 7.24 12.02 57.21
N THR A 172 7.54 11.33 56.11
CA THR A 172 8.75 11.56 55.34
C THR A 172 8.48 12.46 54.13
N ALA A 173 9.34 13.43 53.83
CA ALA A 173 9.18 14.35 52.71
C ALA A 173 9.27 13.61 51.37
N ILE A 174 8.34 13.90 50.49
CA ILE A 174 8.33 13.39 49.10
C ILE A 174 9.35 14.17 48.27
N THR A 175 10.30 13.47 47.66
CA THR A 175 11.28 14.07 46.73
C THR A 175 10.60 14.25 45.38
N ALA A 176 10.57 15.47 44.88
CA ALA A 176 10.09 15.73 43.51
C ALA A 176 11.06 15.13 42.50
N LEU A 177 10.55 14.34 41.59
CA LEU A 177 11.29 13.76 40.46
C LEU A 177 10.61 14.21 39.18
N ASP A 178 11.32 14.91 38.32
CA ASP A 178 10.80 15.40 37.05
C ASP A 178 11.14 14.40 35.92
N PRO A 179 10.20 14.18 34.95
CA PRO A 179 10.49 13.43 33.75
C PRO A 179 11.50 14.17 32.89
N THR A 180 12.44 13.46 32.31
CA THR A 180 13.37 14.05 31.35
C THR A 180 12.94 13.76 29.92
N PHE A 181 13.00 14.78 29.06
CA PHE A 181 12.69 14.67 27.66
C PHE A 181 13.95 14.84 26.82
N SER A 182 14.10 13.98 25.82
CA SER A 182 15.02 14.20 24.71
C SER A 182 14.25 14.62 23.46
N THR A 183 14.95 15.11 22.47
CA THR A 183 14.34 15.50 21.19
C THR A 183 15.01 14.76 20.04
N ILE A 184 14.22 14.12 19.20
CA ILE A 184 14.67 13.65 17.90
C ILE A 184 14.37 14.73 16.85
N THR A 185 15.31 14.95 15.93
CA THR A 185 15.15 15.93 14.85
C THR A 185 14.91 15.22 13.55
N LEU A 186 13.69 15.33 13.04
CA LEU A 186 13.29 14.77 11.75
C LEU A 186 13.55 15.82 10.65
N LYS A 187 14.61 15.61 9.89
CA LYS A 187 15.01 16.45 8.77
C LYS A 187 14.23 16.11 7.50
N SER A 188 14.74 16.44 6.35
CA SER A 188 14.16 16.14 5.04
C SER A 188 15.28 15.81 4.06
N GLN A 189 15.42 14.53 3.73
CA GLN A 189 16.40 14.04 2.74
C GLN A 189 15.71 13.74 1.43
N LYS A 190 16.25 14.28 0.34
CA LYS A 190 15.76 14.02 -1.01
C LYS A 190 16.29 12.70 -1.54
N VAL A 191 15.39 11.82 -1.95
CA VAL A 191 15.67 10.59 -2.71
C VAL A 191 15.10 10.79 -4.11
N ALA A 192 15.89 10.62 -5.14
CA ALA A 192 15.47 10.83 -6.51
C ALA A 192 16.00 9.72 -7.43
N VAL A 193 15.20 9.38 -8.41
CA VAL A 193 15.58 8.48 -9.51
C VAL A 193 15.29 9.21 -10.82
N LEU A 194 16.26 9.17 -11.74
CA LEU A 194 16.14 9.68 -13.09
C LEU A 194 16.23 8.50 -14.06
N THR A 195 15.28 8.43 -14.98
CA THR A 195 15.32 7.48 -16.09
C THR A 195 15.09 8.20 -17.39
N LYS A 196 15.55 7.62 -18.49
CA LYS A 196 15.36 8.13 -19.83
C LYS A 196 14.65 7.10 -20.69
N VAL A 197 13.82 7.59 -21.59
CA VAL A 197 12.98 6.77 -22.48
C VAL A 197 13.08 7.38 -23.87
N SER A 198 13.26 6.55 -24.91
CA SER A 198 13.31 7.06 -26.28
C SER A 198 11.94 7.63 -26.71
N ARG A 199 11.96 8.65 -27.54
CA ARG A 199 10.74 9.27 -28.06
C ARG A 199 9.94 8.30 -28.93
N GLU A 200 10.61 7.44 -29.68
CA GLU A 200 9.97 6.37 -30.46
C GLU A 200 9.17 5.41 -29.55
N LEU A 201 9.73 5.00 -28.39
CA LEU A 201 9.01 4.13 -27.45
C LEU A 201 7.75 4.83 -26.88
N LEU A 202 7.78 6.15 -26.68
CA LEU A 202 6.62 6.89 -26.19
C LEU A 202 5.53 7.06 -27.26
N THR A 203 5.90 7.12 -28.56
CA THR A 203 4.94 7.35 -29.65
C THR A 203 4.41 6.06 -30.27
N ASP A 204 5.28 5.06 -30.45
CA ASP A 204 4.98 3.88 -31.28
C ASP A 204 4.66 2.64 -30.46
N SER A 205 4.84 2.67 -29.12
CA SER A 205 4.62 1.48 -28.33
C SER A 205 3.14 1.20 -28.08
N GLY A 206 2.72 -0.03 -28.36
CA GLY A 206 1.44 -0.57 -27.92
C GLY A 206 1.39 -0.90 -26.43
N ILE A 207 2.45 -0.56 -25.65
CA ILE A 207 2.59 -0.83 -24.22
C ILE A 207 2.17 0.44 -23.45
N ASP A 208 1.47 0.27 -22.35
CA ASP A 208 1.20 1.37 -21.41
C ASP A 208 2.50 1.79 -20.69
N VAL A 209 3.23 2.72 -21.33
CA VAL A 209 4.48 3.28 -20.82
C VAL A 209 4.28 3.97 -19.47
N VAL A 210 3.11 4.55 -19.22
CA VAL A 210 2.79 5.23 -17.96
C VAL A 210 2.81 4.24 -16.79
N SER A 211 2.08 3.14 -16.92
CA SER A 211 2.07 2.08 -15.90
C SER A 211 3.42 1.41 -15.73
N TYR A 212 4.17 1.21 -16.82
CA TYR A 212 5.52 0.67 -16.76
C TYR A 212 6.47 1.59 -15.97
N LEU A 213 6.50 2.89 -16.29
CA LEU A 213 7.32 3.87 -15.57
C LEU A 213 6.92 3.95 -14.10
N GLY A 214 5.62 3.96 -13.79
CA GLY A 214 5.13 3.98 -12.43
C GLY A 214 5.65 2.81 -11.60
N ARG A 215 5.57 1.61 -12.12
CA ARG A 215 6.08 0.39 -11.44
C ARG A 215 7.59 0.44 -11.26
N THR A 216 8.33 0.74 -12.32
CA THR A 216 9.79 0.71 -12.30
C THR A 216 10.37 1.80 -11.39
N LEU A 217 9.89 3.04 -11.53
CA LEU A 217 10.37 4.17 -10.73
C LEU A 217 9.93 4.03 -9.26
N GLY A 218 8.68 3.59 -9.02
CA GLY A 218 8.19 3.31 -7.67
C GLY A 218 9.03 2.26 -6.96
N THR A 219 9.32 1.14 -7.63
CA THR A 219 10.18 0.09 -7.08
C THR A 219 11.59 0.61 -6.78
N SER A 220 12.19 1.37 -7.70
CA SER A 220 13.56 1.90 -7.53
C SER A 220 13.67 2.88 -6.37
N VAL A 221 12.71 3.80 -6.25
CA VAL A 221 12.64 4.76 -5.14
C VAL A 221 12.36 4.02 -3.82
N GLY A 222 11.46 3.02 -3.84
CA GLY A 222 11.12 2.21 -2.68
C GLY A 222 12.32 1.44 -2.13
N ILE A 223 13.08 0.74 -2.98
CA ILE A 223 14.31 0.03 -2.60
C ILE A 223 15.28 0.99 -1.90
N ARG A 224 15.55 2.15 -2.51
CA ARG A 224 16.52 3.10 -1.94
C ARG A 224 16.01 3.70 -0.64
N THR A 225 14.74 4.04 -0.55
CA THR A 225 14.13 4.61 0.66
C THR A 225 14.14 3.60 1.80
N ASN A 226 13.73 2.35 1.55
CA ASN A 226 13.78 1.28 2.55
C ASN A 226 15.21 1.07 3.06
N ASN A 227 16.21 1.05 2.17
CA ASN A 227 17.61 0.92 2.53
C ASN A 227 18.07 2.06 3.45
N LEU A 228 17.77 3.31 3.11
CA LEU A 228 18.12 4.47 3.93
C LEU A 228 17.47 4.44 5.31
N LEU A 229 16.20 4.05 5.40
CA LEU A 229 15.45 3.95 6.65
C LEU A 229 15.88 2.73 7.48
N THR A 230 16.48 1.72 6.86
CA THR A 230 16.95 0.53 7.57
C THR A 230 18.38 0.68 8.10
N VAL A 231 19.33 1.11 7.26
CA VAL A 231 20.77 1.12 7.60
C VAL A 231 21.44 2.49 7.47
N GLY A 232 20.68 3.55 7.29
CA GLY A 232 21.23 4.92 7.20
C GLY A 232 22.00 5.32 8.44
N THR A 233 22.98 6.24 8.29
CA THR A 233 23.97 6.61 9.34
C THR A 233 23.50 7.73 10.27
N GLY A 234 22.38 8.42 9.99
CA GLY A 234 21.84 9.48 10.86
C GLY A 234 22.51 10.85 10.72
N THR A 235 23.54 11.02 9.92
CA THR A 235 24.24 12.30 9.75
C THR A 235 23.67 13.14 8.61
N THR A 236 23.95 12.75 7.38
CA THR A 236 23.45 13.40 6.13
C THR A 236 22.28 12.65 5.53
N VAL A 237 22.06 11.42 5.96
CA VAL A 237 20.96 10.52 5.55
C VAL A 237 20.13 10.15 6.77
N PRO A 238 18.91 9.61 6.61
CA PRO A 238 18.08 9.14 7.72
C PRO A 238 18.86 8.26 8.71
N ASN A 239 18.47 8.28 9.96
CA ASN A 239 19.01 7.38 10.96
C ASN A 239 18.28 6.05 10.88
N GLY A 240 18.90 5.06 10.24
CA GLY A 240 18.30 3.76 10.00
C GLY A 240 17.97 3.02 11.29
N ILE A 241 16.88 2.26 11.28
CA ILE A 241 16.41 1.52 12.47
C ILE A 241 17.49 0.58 13.03
N VAL A 242 18.30 -0.07 12.17
CA VAL A 242 19.44 -0.91 12.60
C VAL A 242 20.53 -0.10 13.29
N THR A 243 20.74 1.15 12.85
CA THR A 243 21.77 2.03 13.39
C THR A 243 21.32 2.65 14.70
N ALA A 244 20.06 3.08 14.77
CA ALA A 244 19.44 3.74 15.92
C ALA A 244 19.06 2.80 17.08
N ALA A 245 18.82 1.49 16.78
CA ALA A 245 18.44 0.51 17.77
C ALA A 245 19.45 0.37 18.91
N GLY A 246 18.95 0.04 20.10
CA GLY A 246 19.77 -0.23 21.29
C GLY A 246 20.48 -1.58 21.21
N SER A 247 21.55 -1.73 21.99
CA SER A 247 22.25 -3.01 22.11
C SER A 247 21.38 -4.01 22.87
N GLY A 248 21.19 -5.18 22.28
CA GLY A 248 20.51 -6.32 22.89
C GLY A 248 21.47 -7.44 23.27
N VAL A 249 21.63 -8.40 22.38
CA VAL A 249 22.42 -9.60 22.61
C VAL A 249 23.60 -9.68 21.64
N THR A 250 24.75 -10.06 22.17
CA THR A 250 25.95 -10.39 21.39
C THR A 250 26.06 -11.89 21.24
N GLY A 251 26.25 -12.39 20.04
CA GLY A 251 26.42 -13.82 19.75
C GLY A 251 27.66 -14.42 20.44
N GLY A 252 27.66 -15.73 20.61
CA GLY A 252 28.81 -16.45 21.17
C GLY A 252 30.01 -16.50 20.21
N THR A 253 31.20 -16.62 20.77
CA THR A 253 32.50 -16.65 20.05
C THR A 253 32.68 -17.85 19.11
N SER A 254 31.86 -18.90 19.24
CA SER A 254 32.03 -20.15 18.52
C SER A 254 31.27 -20.24 17.19
N VAL A 255 30.54 -19.22 16.74
CA VAL A 255 29.48 -19.37 15.73
C VAL A 255 29.56 -18.33 14.60
N SER A 256 30.72 -17.78 14.28
CA SER A 256 30.97 -16.90 13.10
C SER A 256 29.77 -15.99 12.71
N GLY A 257 29.27 -15.18 13.66
CA GLY A 257 28.17 -14.26 13.43
C GLY A 257 26.76 -14.85 13.43
N ALA A 258 26.60 -16.18 13.48
CA ALA A 258 25.30 -16.83 13.52
C ALA A 258 24.63 -16.69 14.90
N PHE A 259 23.31 -16.76 14.94
CA PHE A 259 22.53 -16.78 16.17
C PHE A 259 22.03 -18.18 16.50
N THR A 260 21.80 -18.45 17.78
CA THR A 260 21.11 -19.63 18.30
C THR A 260 19.67 -19.28 18.66
N ALA A 261 18.84 -20.28 18.95
CA ALA A 261 17.48 -20.04 19.45
C ALA A 261 17.51 -19.28 20.79
N ASP A 262 18.44 -19.63 21.68
CA ASP A 262 18.61 -18.97 22.99
C ASP A 262 18.94 -17.49 22.81
N ASN A 263 19.85 -17.13 21.87
CA ASN A 263 20.17 -15.73 21.59
C ASN A 263 18.93 -14.91 21.15
N LEU A 264 18.03 -15.51 20.39
CA LEU A 264 16.80 -14.82 19.95
C LEU A 264 15.77 -14.70 21.07
N ILE A 265 15.67 -15.71 21.93
CA ILE A 265 14.84 -15.67 23.12
C ILE A 265 15.38 -14.61 24.10
N ASP A 266 16.68 -14.57 24.33
CA ASP A 266 17.33 -13.56 25.17
C ASP A 266 17.13 -12.16 24.60
N LEU A 267 17.22 -12.00 23.27
CA LEU A 267 16.94 -10.74 22.58
C LEU A 267 15.50 -10.29 22.83
N ALA A 268 14.53 -11.19 22.71
CA ALA A 268 13.13 -10.88 22.98
C ALA A 268 12.90 -10.43 24.45
N HIS A 269 13.60 -11.04 25.39
CA HIS A 269 13.50 -10.68 26.80
C HIS A 269 14.38 -9.50 27.22
N SER A 270 15.29 -9.05 26.36
CA SER A 270 16.10 -7.84 26.60
C SER A 270 15.32 -6.54 26.46
N VAL A 271 14.19 -6.56 25.75
CA VAL A 271 13.30 -5.39 25.56
C VAL A 271 12.29 -5.34 26.70
N ASP A 272 12.02 -4.12 27.22
CA ASP A 272 11.03 -3.95 28.28
C ASP A 272 9.64 -4.46 27.83
N GLY A 273 8.98 -5.19 28.70
CA GLY A 273 7.64 -5.73 28.48
C GLY A 273 6.57 -4.68 28.17
N ALA A 274 6.79 -3.41 28.51
CA ALA A 274 5.92 -2.31 28.13
C ALA A 274 5.90 -2.11 26.61
N TYR A 275 7.06 -2.13 25.96
CA TYR A 275 7.17 -2.02 24.50
C TYR A 275 6.70 -3.29 23.78
N VAL A 276 7.00 -4.45 24.34
CA VAL A 276 6.58 -5.74 23.77
C VAL A 276 5.05 -5.82 23.68
N ARG A 277 4.33 -5.30 24.68
CA ARG A 277 2.86 -5.26 24.68
C ARG A 277 2.25 -4.33 23.62
N LEU A 278 3.00 -3.33 23.16
CA LEU A 278 2.57 -2.43 22.09
C LEU A 278 2.67 -3.05 20.68
N GLY A 279 3.35 -4.20 20.55
CA GLY A 279 3.50 -4.90 19.30
C GLY A 279 4.93 -5.35 19.01
N GLY A 280 5.51 -6.12 19.94
CA GLY A 280 6.85 -6.68 19.77
C GLY A 280 6.92 -7.63 18.57
N ALA A 281 7.89 -7.42 17.68
CA ALA A 281 8.11 -8.22 16.49
C ALA A 281 9.61 -8.38 16.21
N PHE A 282 9.97 -9.50 15.59
CA PHE A 282 11.30 -9.66 15.01
C PHE A 282 11.35 -9.00 13.64
N MET A 283 12.48 -8.38 13.30
CA MET A 283 12.74 -7.91 11.93
C MET A 283 14.09 -8.44 11.47
N MET A 284 14.10 -9.10 10.32
CA MET A 284 15.32 -9.69 9.76
C MET A 284 15.23 -9.89 8.26
N ARG A 285 16.37 -10.15 7.64
CA ARG A 285 16.45 -10.46 6.23
C ARG A 285 15.94 -11.88 5.95
N ARG A 286 15.41 -12.12 4.74
CA ARG A 286 14.94 -13.45 4.30
C ARG A 286 15.98 -14.56 4.47
N ALA A 287 17.26 -14.27 4.20
CA ALA A 287 18.33 -15.24 4.43
C ALA A 287 18.46 -15.62 5.91
N SER A 288 18.32 -14.66 6.83
CA SER A 288 18.32 -14.90 8.29
C SER A 288 17.06 -15.66 8.73
N MET A 289 15.89 -15.40 8.13
CA MET A 289 14.69 -16.24 8.34
C MET A 289 14.92 -17.69 7.89
N GLY A 290 15.63 -17.90 6.80
CA GLY A 290 16.04 -19.23 6.35
C GLY A 290 16.94 -19.95 7.36
N ALA A 291 17.84 -19.22 8.02
CA ALA A 291 18.67 -19.75 9.12
C ALA A 291 17.80 -20.06 10.36
N LEU A 292 16.88 -19.15 10.72
CA LEU A 292 15.92 -19.36 11.82
C LEU A 292 15.11 -20.65 11.64
N ARG A 293 14.60 -20.89 10.43
CA ARG A 293 13.81 -22.09 10.09
C ARG A 293 14.60 -23.39 10.21
N LYS A 294 15.93 -23.32 10.13
CA LYS A 294 16.83 -24.49 10.25
C LYS A 294 17.27 -24.80 11.68
N LEU A 295 16.89 -23.96 12.66
CA LEU A 295 17.20 -24.23 14.05
C LEU A 295 16.48 -25.50 14.54
N LYS A 296 17.21 -26.36 15.20
CA LYS A 296 16.72 -27.64 15.71
C LYS A 296 16.98 -27.74 17.22
N ASP A 297 16.15 -28.50 17.89
CA ASP A 297 16.38 -28.90 19.26
C ASP A 297 17.43 -30.04 19.36
N ASN A 298 17.73 -30.45 20.57
CA ASN A 298 18.66 -31.57 20.83
C ASN A 298 18.12 -32.93 20.31
N ALA A 299 16.83 -33.04 20.05
CA ALA A 299 16.17 -34.22 19.47
C ALA A 299 16.16 -34.17 17.92
N GLY A 300 16.65 -33.08 17.30
CA GLY A 300 16.72 -32.89 15.85
C GLY A 300 15.43 -32.37 15.25
N GLN A 301 14.44 -31.97 16.04
CA GLN A 301 13.18 -31.35 15.57
C GLN A 301 13.40 -29.89 15.31
N TYR A 302 12.71 -29.35 14.28
CA TYR A 302 12.75 -27.94 13.98
C TYR A 302 12.00 -27.14 15.05
N LEU A 303 12.66 -26.12 15.58
CA LEU A 303 12.07 -25.22 16.61
C LEU A 303 11.09 -24.21 16.00
N TYR A 304 11.23 -23.92 14.71
CA TYR A 304 10.36 -23.00 14.00
C TYR A 304 9.14 -23.72 13.44
N VAL A 305 7.97 -23.27 13.85
CA VAL A 305 6.71 -23.75 13.30
C VAL A 305 6.23 -22.73 12.27
N PRO A 306 6.21 -23.06 10.97
CA PRO A 306 5.65 -22.16 9.97
C PRO A 306 4.15 -21.96 10.20
N ALA A 307 3.64 -20.80 9.82
CA ALA A 307 2.20 -20.53 9.89
C ALA A 307 1.43 -21.62 9.12
N ALA A 308 0.55 -22.31 9.79
CA ALA A 308 -0.25 -23.41 9.22
C ALA A 308 -1.34 -22.90 8.26
N THR A 309 -1.65 -21.60 8.33
CA THR A 309 -2.69 -20.96 7.52
C THR A 309 -2.06 -19.94 6.58
N VAL A 310 -2.43 -20.00 5.30
CA VAL A 310 -1.99 -19.02 4.29
C VAL A 310 -2.48 -17.62 4.70
N GLY A 311 -1.56 -16.67 4.77
CA GLY A 311 -1.85 -15.28 5.16
C GLY A 311 -1.56 -14.92 6.61
N MET A 312 -1.25 -15.88 7.49
CA MET A 312 -0.70 -15.56 8.81
C MET A 312 0.79 -15.26 8.73
N ALA A 313 1.23 -14.24 9.48
CA ALA A 313 2.65 -13.93 9.59
C ALA A 313 3.41 -15.10 10.26
N ASP A 314 4.61 -15.38 9.76
CA ASP A 314 5.53 -16.30 10.40
C ASP A 314 5.80 -15.83 11.83
N SER A 315 5.80 -16.73 12.81
CA SER A 315 6.05 -16.40 14.21
C SER A 315 7.18 -17.24 14.79
N PHE A 316 7.98 -16.63 15.66
CA PHE A 316 9.00 -17.30 16.45
C PHE A 316 8.83 -16.93 17.93
N ALA A 317 8.82 -17.89 18.82
CA ALA A 317 8.60 -17.72 20.25
C ALA A 317 7.33 -16.91 20.60
N GLY A 318 6.27 -16.99 19.77
CA GLY A 318 5.02 -16.27 19.95
C GLY A 318 5.00 -14.84 19.38
N TYR A 319 6.08 -14.37 18.77
CA TYR A 319 6.19 -13.04 18.16
C TYR A 319 6.22 -13.12 16.63
N PRO A 320 5.56 -12.19 15.92
CA PRO A 320 5.60 -12.14 14.47
C PRO A 320 7.01 -11.80 13.96
N VAL A 321 7.32 -12.30 12.77
CA VAL A 321 8.61 -12.03 12.08
C VAL A 321 8.34 -11.22 10.83
N VAL A 322 8.89 -10.02 10.79
CA VAL A 322 8.81 -9.09 9.66
C VAL A 322 10.04 -9.26 8.76
N GLU A 323 9.81 -9.49 7.48
CA GLU A 323 10.89 -9.55 6.49
C GLU A 323 11.29 -8.14 6.07
N ASN A 324 12.58 -7.81 6.23
CA ASN A 324 13.16 -6.58 5.66
C ASN A 324 14.43 -6.93 4.89
N PRO A 325 14.44 -6.73 3.55
CA PRO A 325 15.56 -7.13 2.70
C PRO A 325 16.85 -6.35 2.96
N ASP A 326 16.78 -5.17 3.59
CA ASP A 326 17.93 -4.30 3.82
C ASP A 326 18.59 -4.49 5.19
N VAL A 327 18.01 -5.31 6.09
CA VAL A 327 18.70 -5.71 7.33
C VAL A 327 19.97 -6.49 6.97
N PRO A 328 21.12 -6.20 7.62
CA PRO A 328 22.37 -6.89 7.32
C PRO A 328 22.24 -8.42 7.40
N ALA A 329 22.92 -9.11 6.51
CA ALA A 329 23.01 -10.57 6.56
C ALA A 329 23.77 -11.01 7.80
N ILE A 330 23.60 -12.27 8.20
CA ILE A 330 24.37 -12.91 9.27
C ILE A 330 25.86 -12.85 8.91
N ALA A 331 26.61 -12.12 9.69
CA ALA A 331 28.06 -11.98 9.58
C ALA A 331 28.64 -11.51 10.91
N THR A 332 29.93 -11.68 11.08
CA THR A 332 30.69 -11.16 12.23
C THR A 332 30.55 -9.64 12.31
N GLY A 333 30.16 -9.13 13.47
CA GLY A 333 29.96 -7.70 13.70
C GLY A 333 28.68 -7.13 13.07
N ALA A 334 27.90 -7.94 12.39
CA ALA A 334 26.66 -7.49 11.75
C ALA A 334 25.46 -7.52 12.70
N ARG A 335 24.62 -6.51 12.65
CA ARG A 335 23.34 -6.41 13.36
C ARG A 335 22.27 -7.09 12.51
N SER A 336 22.20 -8.42 12.58
CA SER A 336 21.43 -9.24 11.64
C SER A 336 19.98 -9.49 12.04
N VAL A 337 19.61 -9.21 13.28
CA VAL A 337 18.25 -9.36 13.81
C VAL A 337 17.90 -8.18 14.69
N LEU A 338 16.72 -7.65 14.54
CA LEU A 338 16.10 -6.64 15.42
C LEU A 338 14.91 -7.27 16.13
N PHE A 339 14.65 -6.87 17.36
CA PHE A 339 13.44 -7.19 18.09
C PHE A 339 12.95 -5.99 18.88
N GLY A 340 11.66 -5.76 18.88
CA GLY A 340 11.01 -4.72 19.66
C GLY A 340 9.77 -4.15 18.99
N TRP A 341 9.32 -3.00 19.50
CA TRP A 341 8.20 -2.25 18.95
C TRP A 341 8.69 -1.29 17.87
N HIS A 342 8.52 -1.69 16.62
CA HIS A 342 8.97 -0.90 15.46
C HIS A 342 8.15 0.39 15.26
N GLY A 343 6.94 0.49 15.84
CA GLY A 343 6.13 1.72 15.84
C GLY A 343 6.80 2.90 16.56
N SER A 344 7.86 2.67 17.36
CA SER A 344 8.71 3.74 17.91
C SER A 344 9.62 4.40 16.86
N TYR A 345 9.76 3.82 15.68
CA TYR A 345 10.50 4.41 14.57
C TYR A 345 9.60 5.36 13.80
N HIS A 346 9.96 6.64 13.80
CA HIS A 346 9.21 7.70 13.14
C HIS A 346 9.77 7.96 11.75
N VAL A 347 8.95 7.77 10.74
CA VAL A 347 9.28 8.09 9.35
C VAL A 347 8.53 9.34 8.94
N ARG A 348 9.25 10.39 8.60
CA ARG A 348 8.68 11.62 8.08
C ARG A 348 8.74 11.60 6.55
N GLN A 349 7.62 11.85 5.92
CA GLN A 349 7.51 12.14 4.50
C GLN A 349 7.12 13.61 4.31
N VAL A 350 7.86 14.34 3.46
CA VAL A 350 7.62 15.76 3.22
C VAL A 350 7.03 15.96 1.84
N GLY A 351 5.82 16.50 1.80
CA GLY A 351 5.03 16.64 0.57
C GLY A 351 4.64 15.28 -0.01
N GLY A 352 4.22 15.28 -1.25
CA GLY A 352 3.95 14.05 -1.99
C GLY A 352 5.17 13.56 -2.78
N ILE A 353 4.92 12.61 -3.67
CA ILE A 353 5.89 12.13 -4.65
C ILE A 353 5.79 13.04 -5.88
N GLU A 354 6.91 13.67 -6.24
CA GLU A 354 7.01 14.53 -7.42
C GLU A 354 7.49 13.71 -8.62
N VAL A 355 6.75 13.78 -9.71
CA VAL A 355 7.17 13.24 -11.01
C VAL A 355 7.36 14.41 -11.97
N ALA A 356 8.52 14.51 -12.57
CA ALA A 356 8.86 15.55 -13.53
C ALA A 356 9.37 14.95 -14.84
N ARG A 357 9.01 15.57 -15.95
CA ARG A 357 9.46 15.26 -17.30
C ARG A 357 10.35 16.37 -17.84
N SER A 358 11.37 16.02 -18.60
CA SER A 358 12.20 16.96 -19.34
C SER A 358 12.48 16.40 -20.74
N ASP A 359 12.14 17.19 -21.76
CA ASP A 359 12.42 16.89 -23.16
C ASP A 359 13.80 17.48 -23.59
N ASP A 360 14.34 18.41 -22.79
CA ASP A 360 15.57 19.15 -23.13
C ASP A 360 16.85 18.47 -22.60
N ALA A 361 16.72 17.67 -21.53
CA ALA A 361 17.87 17.10 -20.83
C ALA A 361 18.70 16.13 -21.68
N TYR A 362 18.05 15.44 -22.62
CA TYR A 362 18.65 14.42 -23.49
C TYR A 362 18.30 14.66 -24.96
N PHE A 363 18.28 15.95 -25.36
CA PHE A 363 17.90 16.35 -26.72
C PHE A 363 18.81 15.75 -27.79
N ALA A 364 20.11 15.58 -27.51
CA ALA A 364 21.07 15.03 -28.46
C ALA A 364 20.87 13.54 -28.74
N GLU A 365 20.25 12.81 -27.82
CA GLU A 365 19.97 11.38 -27.93
C GLU A 365 18.54 11.06 -28.38
N ASP A 366 17.69 12.07 -28.59
CA ASP A 366 16.23 11.97 -28.85
C ASP A 366 15.51 11.17 -27.76
N GLU A 367 15.91 11.38 -26.50
CA GLU A 367 15.34 10.73 -25.33
C GLU A 367 14.64 11.74 -24.42
N VAL A 368 13.60 11.29 -23.73
CA VAL A 368 12.85 12.06 -22.73
C VAL A 368 13.24 11.60 -21.34
N GLY A 369 13.62 12.55 -20.48
CA GLY A 369 13.97 12.27 -19.09
C GLY A 369 12.76 12.30 -18.17
N PHE A 370 12.61 11.27 -17.34
CA PHE A 370 11.61 11.23 -16.25
C PHE A 370 12.32 11.16 -14.90
N ARG A 371 11.96 12.05 -14.00
CA ARG A 371 12.52 12.11 -12.64
C ARG A 371 11.40 11.91 -11.63
N VAL A 372 11.61 10.96 -10.72
CA VAL A 372 10.77 10.81 -9.53
C VAL A 372 11.57 11.24 -8.30
N THR A 373 10.96 12.04 -7.46
CA THR A 373 11.56 12.58 -6.24
C THR A 373 10.63 12.37 -5.06
N ILE A 374 11.17 11.86 -3.95
CA ILE A 374 10.53 11.81 -2.64
C ILE A 374 11.45 12.43 -1.59
N ARG A 375 10.91 13.07 -0.58
CA ARG A 375 11.67 13.59 0.56
C ARG A 375 11.26 12.86 1.82
N VAL A 376 12.22 12.15 2.43
CA VAL A 376 11.99 11.32 3.60
C VAL A 376 13.06 11.52 4.65
N TRP A 377 12.71 11.27 5.89
CA TRP A 377 13.63 11.16 7.02
C TRP A 377 13.08 10.14 8.00
N GLY A 378 13.96 9.46 8.73
CA GLY A 378 13.55 8.52 9.78
C GLY A 378 14.49 8.59 10.97
N ASP A 379 13.95 8.42 12.15
CA ASP A 379 14.71 8.27 13.39
C ASP A 379 13.92 7.46 14.42
N LEU A 380 14.63 6.81 15.34
CA LEU A 380 14.05 6.02 16.40
C LEU A 380 13.76 6.91 17.61
N GLY A 381 12.51 6.89 18.09
CA GLY A 381 12.13 7.68 19.26
C GLY A 381 12.87 7.26 20.52
N GLN A 382 12.95 5.97 20.78
CA GLN A 382 13.60 5.41 21.95
C GLN A 382 14.43 4.19 21.56
N SER A 383 15.73 4.22 21.85
CA SER A 383 16.65 3.12 21.53
C SER A 383 16.32 1.82 22.27
N ASP A 384 15.67 1.90 23.44
CA ASP A 384 15.27 0.74 24.24
C ASP A 384 14.02 0.04 23.72
N ALA A 385 13.24 0.71 22.86
CA ALA A 385 12.04 0.14 22.25
C ALA A 385 12.36 -0.91 21.19
N VAL A 386 13.54 -0.82 20.55
CA VAL A 386 14.04 -1.77 19.56
C VAL A 386 15.49 -2.09 19.87
N LYS A 387 15.81 -3.37 19.99
CA LYS A 387 17.16 -3.85 20.23
C LYS A 387 17.65 -4.79 19.15
N TYR A 388 18.97 -4.85 18.96
CA TYR A 388 19.58 -5.68 17.93
C TYR A 388 20.38 -6.84 18.52
N PHE A 389 20.43 -7.92 17.76
CA PHE A 389 21.44 -8.96 17.89
C PHE A 389 22.65 -8.62 17.02
N ILE A 390 23.85 -8.69 17.59
CA ILE A 390 25.11 -8.54 16.85
C ILE A 390 25.86 -9.87 16.82
N GLY A 391 26.28 -10.29 15.62
CA GLY A 391 27.13 -11.44 15.44
C GLY A 391 28.52 -11.16 16.04
N ASN A 392 29.00 -12.04 16.92
CA ASN A 392 30.30 -11.85 17.54
C ASN A 392 31.45 -12.02 16.53
N ALA A 393 32.53 -11.30 16.76
CA ALA A 393 33.82 -11.61 16.15
C ALA A 393 34.34 -12.92 16.73
N ALA A 394 34.74 -13.83 15.83
CA ALA A 394 35.41 -15.07 16.26
C ALA A 394 36.76 -14.79 16.88
#